data_fba7b312eb3dff87afc59aab841194b9
#
_entry.id   fba7b312eb3dff87afc59aab841194b9
#
_cell.length_a   1.000
_cell.length_b   1.000
_cell.length_c   1.000
_cell.angle_alpha   90.00
_cell.angle_beta   90.00
_cell.angle_gamma   90.00
#
_symmetry.space_group_name_H-M   'P 1'
#
loop_
_entity.id
_entity.type
_entity.pdbx_description
1 polymer ?
#
loop_
_entity_poly.entity_id
_entity_poly.type
_entity_poly.pdbx_seq_one_letter_code
_entity_poly.pdbx_strand_id
1 'polypeptide(L)' 'MTTTAYQVTGMTCGHCEMSVRREVSKIAGVDAVQVSAADGSLVITASSVLDDASVVAAVDEAGYRAVRAR' A
#
# COMPACT_ATOMS: atom_id res chain seq x y z
N MET A 1 -16.40 -1.00 -6.17
CA MET A 1 -15.11 -1.41 -5.58
C MET A 1 -14.00 -1.25 -6.60
N THR A 2 -12.86 -0.75 -6.14
CA THR A 2 -11.71 -0.52 -6.99
C THR A 2 -10.50 -1.24 -6.39
N THR A 3 -9.80 -1.99 -7.22
CA THR A 3 -8.57 -2.67 -6.80
C THR A 3 -7.39 -2.05 -7.53
N THR A 4 -6.39 -1.61 -6.80
CA THR A 4 -5.21 -0.95 -7.36
C THR A 4 -3.97 -1.65 -6.84
N ALA A 5 -3.02 -1.89 -7.73
CA ALA A 5 -1.75 -2.55 -7.40
C ALA A 5 -0.60 -1.55 -7.45
N TYR A 6 0.30 -1.70 -6.48
CA TYR A 6 1.50 -0.86 -6.38
C TYR A 6 2.71 -1.75 -6.18
N GLN A 7 3.86 -1.23 -6.56
CA GLN A 7 5.15 -1.87 -6.27
C GLN A 7 5.82 -1.05 -5.16
N VAL A 8 6.16 -1.72 -4.07
CA VAL A 8 6.79 -1.08 -2.92
C VAL A 8 8.23 -1.55 -2.82
N THR A 9 9.15 -0.60 -2.73
CA THR A 9 10.58 -0.91 -2.59
C THR A 9 11.02 -0.70 -1.15
N GLY A 10 12.02 -1.47 -0.72
CA GLY A 10 12.59 -1.37 0.61
C GLY A 10 12.03 -2.35 1.62
N MET A 11 10.97 -3.07 1.29
CA MET A 11 10.44 -4.09 2.19
C MET A 11 11.34 -5.31 2.17
N THR A 12 11.78 -5.74 3.36
CA THR A 12 12.70 -6.87 3.46
C THR A 12 12.22 -7.95 4.43
N CYS A 13 11.15 -7.70 5.18
CA CYS A 13 10.67 -8.65 6.19
C CYS A 13 9.19 -8.43 6.51
N GLY A 14 8.63 -9.29 7.34
CA GLY A 14 7.22 -9.21 7.74
C GLY A 14 6.86 -7.94 8.51
N HIS A 15 7.81 -7.36 9.23
CA HIS A 15 7.56 -6.08 9.92
C HIS A 15 7.30 -4.96 8.92
N CYS A 16 7.97 -5.01 7.79
CA CYS A 16 7.76 -4.03 6.72
C CYS A 16 6.33 -4.12 6.19
N GLU A 17 5.83 -5.34 6.00
CA GLU A 17 4.46 -5.55 5.57
C GLU A 17 3.47 -4.93 6.54
N MET A 18 3.69 -5.15 7.83
CA MET A 18 2.80 -4.63 8.87
C MET A 18 2.79 -3.10 8.88
N SER A 19 3.96 -2.50 8.74
CA SER A 19 4.08 -1.04 8.74
C SER A 19 3.33 -0.43 7.57
N VAL A 20 3.52 -0.97 6.36
CA VAL A 20 2.84 -0.50 5.16
C VAL A 20 1.33 -0.70 5.29
N ARG A 21 0.91 -1.88 5.73
CA ARG A 21 -0.50 -2.18 5.91
C ARG A 21 -1.16 -1.20 6.88
N ARG A 22 -0.49 -0.93 7.99
CA ARG A 22 -1.03 -0.02 9.00
C ARG A 22 -1.25 1.39 8.43
N GLU A 23 -0.23 1.93 7.75
CA GLU A 23 -0.32 3.28 7.22
C GLU A 23 -1.36 3.38 6.11
N VAL A 24 -1.39 2.41 5.21
CA VAL A 24 -2.35 2.41 4.11
C VAL A 24 -3.77 2.23 4.62
N SER A 25 -3.96 1.44 5.66
CA SER A 25 -5.30 1.21 6.22
C SER A 25 -5.91 2.45 6.85
N LYS A 26 -5.12 3.48 7.12
CA LYS A 26 -5.63 4.75 7.64
C LYS A 26 -6.31 5.60 6.58
N ILE A 27 -6.13 5.27 5.31
CA ILE A 27 -6.72 6.03 4.22
C ILE A 27 -8.23 5.78 4.17
N ALA A 28 -9.01 6.86 4.10
CA ALA A 28 -10.45 6.73 4.02
C ALA A 28 -10.86 6.00 2.74
N GLY A 29 -11.83 5.09 2.85
CA GLY A 29 -12.33 4.34 1.71
C GLY A 29 -11.62 3.03 1.45
N VAL A 30 -10.52 2.74 2.15
CA VAL A 30 -9.79 1.49 1.99
C VAL A 30 -10.55 0.37 2.73
N ASP A 31 -10.91 -0.68 2.01
CA ASP A 31 -11.62 -1.83 2.56
C ASP A 31 -10.68 -2.97 2.90
N ALA A 32 -9.67 -3.21 2.06
CA ALA A 32 -8.75 -4.30 2.27
C ALA A 32 -7.37 -3.94 1.73
N VAL A 33 -6.33 -4.45 2.38
CA VAL A 33 -4.95 -4.23 1.98
C VAL A 33 -4.24 -5.58 1.98
N GLN A 34 -3.59 -5.89 0.87
CA GLN A 34 -2.73 -7.06 0.76
C GLN A 34 -1.34 -6.60 0.40
N VAL A 35 -0.36 -6.98 1.20
CA VAL A 35 1.03 -6.58 0.98
C VAL A 35 1.92 -7.80 1.15
N SER A 36 2.94 -7.90 0.28
CA SER A 36 3.89 -9.00 0.32
C SER A 36 5.30 -8.45 0.21
N ALA A 37 6.12 -8.71 1.23
CA ALA A 37 7.52 -8.31 1.20
C ALA A 37 8.34 -9.17 0.23
N ALA A 38 7.88 -10.39 -0.03
CA ALA A 38 8.61 -11.32 -0.89
C ALA A 38 8.76 -10.78 -2.31
N ASP A 39 7.72 -10.14 -2.85
CA ASP A 39 7.76 -9.59 -4.21
C ASP A 39 7.54 -8.08 -4.23
N GLY A 40 7.40 -7.45 -3.07
CA GLY A 40 7.22 -6.01 -2.98
C GLY A 40 5.87 -5.52 -3.45
N SER A 41 4.88 -6.39 -3.51
CA SER A 41 3.57 -6.00 -4.03
C SER A 41 2.66 -5.43 -2.94
N LEU A 42 1.82 -4.48 -3.34
CA LEU A 42 0.81 -3.89 -2.49
C LEU A 42 -0.46 -3.80 -3.31
N VAL A 43 -1.53 -4.47 -2.86
CA VAL A 43 -2.82 -4.44 -3.54
C VAL A 43 -3.84 -3.87 -2.57
N ILE A 44 -4.55 -2.85 -3.00
CA ILE A 44 -5.52 -2.14 -2.18
C ILE A 44 -6.90 -2.26 -2.82
N THR A 45 -7.87 -2.70 -2.04
CA THR A 45 -9.27 -2.71 -2.45
C THR A 45 -9.99 -1.60 -1.70
N ALA A 46 -10.68 -0.76 -2.44
CA ALA A 46 -11.37 0.38 -1.87
C ALA A 46 -12.79 0.48 -2.39
N SER A 47 -13.69 1.02 -1.57
CA SER A 47 -15.08 1.24 -1.95
C SER A 47 -15.25 2.48 -2.84
N SER A 48 -14.26 3.35 -2.87
CA SER A 48 -14.26 4.53 -3.71
C SER A 48 -12.92 4.68 -4.41
N VAL A 49 -12.83 5.61 -5.36
CA VAL A 49 -11.58 5.84 -6.09
C VAL A 49 -10.51 6.33 -5.12
N LEU A 50 -9.36 5.66 -5.14
CA LEU A 50 -8.21 6.04 -4.34
C LEU A 50 -7.36 7.08 -5.07
N ASP A 51 -6.86 8.02 -4.30
CA ASP A 51 -5.87 8.98 -4.78
C ASP A 51 -4.48 8.32 -4.66
N ASP A 52 -3.79 8.17 -5.78
CA ASP A 52 -2.44 7.58 -5.77
C ASP A 52 -1.50 8.34 -4.84
N ALA A 53 -1.64 9.66 -4.79
CA ALA A 53 -0.79 10.48 -3.92
C ALA A 53 -0.98 10.13 -2.44
N SER A 54 -2.21 9.80 -2.04
CA SER A 54 -2.49 9.39 -0.67
C SER A 54 -1.82 8.06 -0.34
N VAL A 55 -1.86 7.12 -1.27
CA VAL A 55 -1.23 5.81 -1.07
C VAL A 55 0.29 5.95 -1.02
N VAL A 56 0.86 6.71 -1.93
CA VAL A 56 2.31 6.94 -1.97
C VAL A 56 2.77 7.62 -0.68
N ALA A 57 2.01 8.61 -0.21
CA ALA A 57 2.33 9.32 1.03
C ALA A 57 2.26 8.38 2.24
N ALA A 58 1.27 7.50 2.29
CA ALA A 58 1.12 6.55 3.38
C ALA A 58 2.29 5.57 3.43
N VAL A 59 2.71 5.07 2.27
CA VAL A 59 3.86 4.17 2.19
C VAL A 59 5.14 4.90 2.58
N ASP A 60 5.26 6.15 2.17
CA ASP A 60 6.42 6.98 2.52
C ASP A 60 6.49 7.21 4.04
N GLU A 61 5.34 7.42 4.69
CA GLU A 61 5.28 7.54 6.15
C GLU A 61 5.74 6.27 6.85
N ALA A 62 5.53 5.12 6.23
CA ALA A 62 6.01 3.85 6.76
C ALA A 62 7.52 3.66 6.55
N GLY A 63 8.16 4.54 5.78
CA GLY A 63 9.59 4.47 5.53
C GLY A 63 9.95 3.74 4.24
N TYR A 64 8.99 3.57 3.33
CA TYR A 64 9.19 2.86 2.08
C TYR A 64 8.74 3.72 0.91
N ARG A 65 8.85 3.20 -0.30
CA ARG A 65 8.45 3.92 -1.50
C ARG A 65 7.52 3.06 -2.35
N ALA A 66 6.41 3.63 -2.77
CA ALA A 66 5.45 2.97 -3.62
C ALA A 66 5.42 3.62 -5.00
N VAL A 67 5.29 2.78 -6.02
CA VAL A 67 5.08 3.22 -7.39
C VAL A 67 3.89 2.43 -7.92
N ARG A 68 2.97 3.10 -8.61
CA ARG A 68 1.82 2.43 -9.14
C ARG A 68 2.24 1.38 -10.18
N ALA A 69 1.80 0.14 -9.99
CA ALA A 69 2.16 -0.96 -10.87
C ALA A 69 1.29 -0.98 -12.12
N ARG A 70 0.11 -0.36 -12.05
CA ARG A 70 -0.81 -0.31 -13.19
C ARG A 70 -1.56 1.00 -13.25
#